data_5c3a461f4d8bbe07c21bb98e5ca04ef6
#
_entry.id   5c3a461f4d8bbe07c21bb98e5ca04ef6
#
_cell.length_a   1.000
_cell.length_b   1.000
_cell.length_c   1.000
_cell.angle_alpha   90.00
_cell.angle_beta   90.00
_cell.angle_gamma   90.00
#
_symmetry.space_group_name_H-M   'P 1'
#
loop_
_entity.id
_entity.type
_entity.pdbx_description
1 polymer ?
#
loop_
_entity_poly.entity_id
_entity_poly.type
_entity_poly.pdbx_seq_one_letter_code
_entity_poly.pdbx_strand_id
1 'polypeptide(L)'
;MNDFLYMGMKNDLSFLLDWNLNMFEHQSSYNPNMPLRGLIYTSAALKKFIEKNRLDMYSSKLLTIPVPRYYVFYNGLKKAADEVILKLTDSMAGTNASKVSSAEFTAHMININAGHSAQIMERCPLLHQYSLFVAALRKKISDGLSLGDAIEETITECIEKDILADILREHRAEVTDMLFKEYDSAAHIASEKEISYEEGFEDGLRQAEQ
;
A
#
# COMPACT_ATOMS: atom_id res chain seq x y z
N MET A 1 -1.10 -28.98 6.93
CA MET A 1 -0.76 -28.84 5.50
C MET A 1 -1.00 -27.37 5.17
N ASN A 2 0.08 -26.57 5.17
CA ASN A 2 -0.03 -25.11 4.94
C ASN A 2 -0.18 -24.89 3.44
N ASP A 3 -1.41 -24.78 2.97
CA ASP A 3 -1.68 -24.45 1.57
C ASP A 3 -1.45 -22.95 1.36
N PHE A 4 -0.26 -22.58 0.96
CA PHE A 4 0.02 -21.27 0.39
C PHE A 4 -0.70 -21.17 -0.95
N LEU A 5 -1.83 -20.47 -0.98
CA LEU A 5 -2.52 -20.16 -2.21
C LEU A 5 -2.06 -18.78 -2.69
N TYR A 6 -1.04 -18.74 -3.54
CA TYR A 6 -0.69 -17.52 -4.26
C TYR A 6 -1.79 -17.24 -5.29
N MET A 7 -2.51 -16.15 -5.09
CA MET A 7 -3.56 -15.73 -6.03
C MET A 7 -3.06 -14.49 -6.76
N GLY A 8 -2.62 -14.63 -8.02
CA GLY A 8 -2.27 -13.51 -8.88
C GLY A 8 -3.46 -12.54 -9.00
N MET A 9 -3.42 -11.49 -8.21
CA MET A 9 -4.41 -10.41 -8.17
C MET A 9 -3.71 -9.07 -8.37
N LYS A 10 -4.49 -8.01 -8.56
CA LYS A 10 -3.97 -6.64 -8.72
C LYS A 10 -3.50 -5.99 -7.41
N ASN A 11 -3.49 -6.72 -6.29
CA ASN A 11 -2.85 -6.28 -5.04
C ASN A 11 -1.43 -6.84 -4.94
N ASP A 12 -0.56 -6.21 -4.17
CA ASP A 12 0.87 -6.53 -4.12
C ASP A 12 1.14 -7.95 -3.61
N LEU A 13 0.43 -8.39 -2.55
CA LEU A 13 0.59 -9.72 -1.99
C LEU A 13 -0.72 -10.21 -1.37
N SER A 14 -1.11 -11.45 -1.69
CA SER A 14 -2.19 -12.15 -0.97
C SER A 14 -1.91 -13.63 -0.79
N PHE A 15 -2.27 -14.15 0.39
CA PHE A 15 -2.13 -15.58 0.69
C PHE A 15 -3.15 -16.03 1.74
N LEU A 16 -3.47 -17.31 1.70
CA LEU A 16 -4.32 -18.00 2.69
C LEU A 16 -3.44 -18.72 3.72
N LEU A 17 -3.63 -18.40 5.00
CA LEU A 17 -2.97 -19.06 6.13
C LEU A 17 -3.97 -19.23 7.27
N ASP A 18 -4.13 -20.44 7.77
CA ASP A 18 -5.00 -20.78 8.90
C ASP A 18 -6.40 -20.14 8.81
N TRP A 19 -7.04 -20.29 7.63
CA TRP A 19 -8.36 -19.70 7.33
C TRP A 19 -8.38 -18.15 7.34
N ASN A 20 -7.24 -17.49 7.35
CA ASN A 20 -7.16 -16.06 7.11
C ASN A 20 -6.69 -15.78 5.68
N LEU A 21 -7.50 -15.05 4.93
CA LEU A 21 -7.12 -14.48 3.63
C LEU A 21 -6.40 -13.16 3.92
N ASN A 22 -5.07 -13.23 3.98
CA ASN A 22 -4.23 -12.08 4.25
C ASN A 22 -3.90 -11.38 2.93
N MET A 23 -4.16 -10.08 2.87
CA MET A 23 -3.88 -9.23 1.71
C MET A 23 -3.08 -8.03 2.18
N PHE A 24 -2.00 -7.74 1.47
CA PHE A 24 -1.09 -6.65 1.77
C PHE A 24 -0.98 -5.74 0.55
N GLU A 25 -0.91 -4.45 0.79
CA GLU A 25 -0.60 -3.43 -0.20
C GLU A 25 0.44 -2.46 0.34
N HIS A 26 1.34 -2.02 -0.52
CA HIS A 26 2.28 -0.96 -0.24
C HIS A 26 1.77 0.37 -0.83
N GLN A 27 1.86 1.45 -0.06
CA GLN A 27 1.40 2.78 -0.48
C GLN A 27 2.42 3.86 -0.13
N SER A 28 3.00 4.50 -1.14
CA SER A 28 3.86 5.68 -0.99
C SER A 28 3.07 6.99 -0.87
N SER A 29 1.75 6.95 -1.09
CA SER A 29 0.85 8.08 -0.91
C SER A 29 -0.33 7.71 -0.01
N TYR A 30 -0.81 8.65 0.81
CA TYR A 30 -1.99 8.43 1.65
C TYR A 30 -3.25 8.34 0.79
N ASN A 31 -3.92 7.19 0.83
CA ASN A 31 -5.15 6.94 0.08
C ASN A 31 -6.29 6.51 1.01
N PRO A 32 -7.31 7.37 1.25
CA PRO A 32 -8.45 7.03 2.11
C PRO A 32 -9.40 5.99 1.49
N ASN A 33 -9.27 5.70 0.18
CA ASN A 33 -10.13 4.74 -0.51
C ASN A 33 -9.63 3.28 -0.42
N MET A 34 -8.63 3.01 0.41
CA MET A 34 -8.12 1.65 0.58
C MET A 34 -9.19 0.63 1.01
N PRO A 35 -10.19 0.96 1.87
CA PRO A 35 -11.25 0.01 2.18
C PRO A 35 -12.08 -0.42 0.96
N LEU A 36 -12.37 0.51 0.05
CA LEU A 36 -13.09 0.19 -1.19
C LEU A 36 -12.27 -0.74 -2.10
N ARG A 37 -10.97 -0.44 -2.26
CA ARG A 37 -10.04 -1.31 -3.02
C ARG A 37 -9.95 -2.70 -2.39
N GLY A 38 -9.80 -2.77 -1.07
CA GLY A 38 -9.74 -4.01 -0.31
C GLY A 38 -11.01 -4.86 -0.46
N LEU A 39 -12.19 -4.25 -0.44
CA LEU A 39 -13.45 -4.93 -0.68
C LEU A 39 -13.48 -5.58 -2.08
N ILE A 40 -13.08 -4.84 -3.12
CA ILE A 40 -13.03 -5.33 -4.50
C ILE A 40 -12.06 -6.51 -4.62
N TYR A 41 -10.87 -6.40 -4.05
CA TYR A 41 -9.86 -7.46 -4.06
C TYR A 41 -10.32 -8.70 -3.27
N THR A 42 -10.92 -8.47 -2.10
CA THR A 42 -11.49 -9.55 -1.28
C THR A 42 -12.59 -10.29 -2.02
N SER A 43 -13.50 -9.58 -2.68
CA SER A 43 -14.57 -10.19 -3.46
C SER A 43 -14.01 -11.06 -4.59
N ALA A 44 -13.00 -10.58 -5.30
CA ALA A 44 -12.34 -11.35 -6.36
C ALA A 44 -11.62 -12.59 -5.81
N ALA A 45 -10.96 -12.46 -4.63
CA ALA A 45 -10.28 -13.56 -3.98
C ALA A 45 -11.26 -14.64 -3.50
N LEU A 46 -12.34 -14.24 -2.85
CA LEU A 46 -13.39 -15.16 -2.39
C LEU A 46 -14.08 -15.87 -3.55
N LYS A 47 -14.32 -15.17 -4.66
CA LYS A 47 -14.84 -15.79 -5.88
C LYS A 47 -13.92 -16.93 -6.36
N LYS A 48 -12.60 -16.67 -6.49
CA LYS A 48 -11.61 -17.69 -6.86
C LYS A 48 -11.56 -18.84 -5.86
N PHE A 49 -11.68 -18.55 -4.55
CA PHE A 49 -11.72 -19.56 -3.50
C PHE A 49 -12.94 -20.49 -3.65
N ILE A 50 -14.13 -19.92 -3.88
CA ILE A 50 -15.38 -20.65 -4.10
C ILE A 50 -15.27 -21.57 -5.33
N GLU A 51 -14.81 -21.02 -6.46
CA GLU A 51 -14.62 -21.77 -7.70
C GLU A 51 -13.62 -22.93 -7.55
N LYS A 52 -12.45 -22.66 -6.95
CA LYS A 52 -11.40 -23.66 -6.74
C LYS A 52 -11.88 -24.83 -5.84
N ASN A 53 -12.66 -24.51 -4.80
CA ASN A 53 -13.17 -25.51 -3.87
C ASN A 53 -14.52 -26.09 -4.31
N ARG A 54 -15.01 -25.72 -5.50
CA ARG A 54 -16.30 -26.21 -6.06
C ARG A 54 -17.47 -26.00 -5.09
N LEU A 55 -17.48 -24.85 -4.40
CA LEU A 55 -18.55 -24.49 -3.46
C LEU A 55 -19.72 -23.88 -4.24
N ASP A 56 -20.94 -24.20 -3.81
CA ASP A 56 -22.16 -23.66 -4.41
C ASP A 56 -22.78 -22.59 -3.47
N MET A 57 -22.63 -21.31 -3.84
CA MET A 57 -23.16 -20.20 -3.05
C MET A 57 -24.70 -20.05 -3.11
N TYR A 58 -25.36 -20.78 -4.00
CA TYR A 58 -26.82 -20.83 -4.12
C TYR A 58 -27.44 -22.00 -3.36
N SER A 59 -26.60 -22.87 -2.77
CA SER A 59 -27.03 -23.95 -1.91
C SER A 59 -27.68 -23.43 -0.62
N SER A 60 -28.62 -24.15 -0.06
CA SER A 60 -29.18 -23.88 1.27
C SER A 60 -28.19 -24.13 2.43
N LYS A 61 -27.04 -24.73 2.14
CA LYS A 61 -26.00 -25.01 3.14
C LYS A 61 -25.11 -23.78 3.32
N LEU A 62 -24.93 -23.37 4.57
CA LEU A 62 -23.98 -22.27 4.90
C LEU A 62 -22.56 -22.65 4.47
N LEU A 63 -21.92 -21.79 3.69
CA LEU A 63 -20.54 -21.96 3.28
C LEU A 63 -19.57 -21.45 4.35
N THR A 64 -18.48 -22.18 4.53
CA THR A 64 -17.32 -21.69 5.31
C THR A 64 -16.33 -21.06 4.37
N ILE A 65 -16.02 -19.78 4.59
CA ILE A 65 -15.08 -19.00 3.79
C ILE A 65 -13.97 -18.45 4.68
N PRO A 66 -12.78 -18.17 4.14
CA PRO A 66 -11.69 -17.57 4.92
C PRO A 66 -12.02 -16.15 5.38
N VAL A 67 -11.47 -15.79 6.54
CA VAL A 67 -11.60 -14.46 7.12
C VAL A 67 -10.68 -13.49 6.38
N PRO A 68 -11.20 -12.43 5.74
CA PRO A 68 -10.35 -11.45 5.07
C PRO A 68 -9.60 -10.57 6.09
N ARG A 69 -8.32 -10.35 5.83
CA ARG A 69 -7.44 -9.44 6.56
C ARG A 69 -6.76 -8.53 5.55
N TYR A 70 -6.96 -7.23 5.64
CA TYR A 70 -6.42 -6.28 4.68
C TYR A 70 -5.52 -5.25 5.36
N TYR A 71 -4.25 -5.28 5.01
CA TYR A 71 -3.20 -4.44 5.56
C TYR A 71 -2.60 -3.54 4.49
N VAL A 72 -2.34 -2.29 4.85
CA VAL A 72 -1.71 -1.30 3.98
C VAL A 72 -0.43 -0.83 4.65
N PHE A 73 0.70 -1.15 4.07
CA PHE A 73 1.99 -0.63 4.50
C PHE A 73 2.21 0.76 3.89
N TYR A 74 2.17 1.77 4.75
CA TYR A 74 2.30 3.16 4.35
C TYR A 74 3.71 3.67 4.62
N ASN A 75 4.40 4.13 3.59
CA ASN A 75 5.70 4.80 3.69
C ASN A 75 5.72 6.20 3.06
N GLY A 76 4.55 6.83 2.88
CA GLY A 76 4.45 8.16 2.26
C GLY A 76 5.02 9.29 3.12
N LEU A 77 5.15 10.47 2.52
CA LEU A 77 5.69 11.67 3.18
C LEU A 77 4.66 12.39 4.06
N LYS A 78 3.36 12.21 3.79
CA LYS A 78 2.32 12.82 4.61
C LYS A 78 2.35 12.21 6.01
N LYS A 79 2.40 13.06 7.03
CA LYS A 79 2.40 12.61 8.44
C LYS A 79 1.16 11.76 8.73
N ALA A 80 1.38 10.58 9.28
CA ALA A 80 0.34 9.64 9.72
C ALA A 80 0.72 9.04 11.07
N ALA A 81 -0.28 8.60 11.83
CA ALA A 81 -0.06 7.81 13.06
C ALA A 81 0.56 6.45 12.70
N ASP A 82 1.06 5.74 13.73
CA ASP A 82 1.66 4.40 13.56
C ASP A 82 0.68 3.41 12.95
N GLU A 83 -0.57 3.46 13.41
CA GLU A 83 -1.67 2.65 12.89
C GLU A 83 -2.91 3.52 12.66
N VAL A 84 -3.61 3.28 11.56
CA VAL A 84 -4.88 3.92 11.22
C VAL A 84 -5.84 2.87 10.70
N ILE A 85 -7.05 2.82 11.25
CA ILE A 85 -8.14 2.00 10.72
C ILE A 85 -8.96 2.86 9.77
N LEU A 86 -8.88 2.57 8.49
CA LEU A 86 -9.72 3.18 7.46
C LEU A 86 -11.00 2.36 7.30
N LYS A 87 -12.14 3.02 7.15
CA LYS A 87 -13.46 2.36 7.08
C LYS A 87 -14.14 2.69 5.76
N LEU A 88 -14.79 1.69 5.17
CA LEU A 88 -15.57 1.86 3.95
C LEU A 88 -16.76 2.82 4.17
N THR A 89 -17.39 2.76 5.33
CA THR A 89 -18.51 3.63 5.68
C THR A 89 -18.17 5.11 5.71
N ASP A 90 -16.88 5.49 5.86
CA ASP A 90 -16.44 6.89 5.80
C ASP A 90 -16.59 7.48 4.39
N SER A 91 -16.55 6.65 3.35
CA SER A 91 -16.73 7.06 1.95
C SER A 91 -18.19 7.01 1.47
N MET A 92 -19.12 6.49 2.27
CA MET A 92 -20.52 6.36 1.87
C MET A 92 -21.24 7.71 1.94
N ALA A 93 -21.97 8.05 0.87
CA ALA A 93 -22.83 9.24 0.86
C ALA A 93 -24.02 9.08 1.81
N GLY A 94 -24.49 10.19 2.37
CA GLY A 94 -25.65 10.24 3.26
C GLY A 94 -25.37 10.96 4.58
N THR A 95 -26.43 11.24 5.33
CA THR A 95 -26.33 11.81 6.69
C THR A 95 -25.92 10.72 7.68
N ASN A 96 -25.33 11.12 8.82
CA ASN A 96 -24.93 10.17 9.87
C ASN A 96 -26.08 9.26 10.34
N ALA A 97 -27.31 9.76 10.31
CA ALA A 97 -28.51 8.99 10.70
C ALA A 97 -28.92 7.93 9.66
N SER A 98 -28.50 8.10 8.39
CA SER A 98 -28.84 7.18 7.28
C SER A 98 -27.69 6.25 6.86
N LYS A 99 -26.52 6.33 7.52
CA LYS A 99 -25.36 5.48 7.24
C LYS A 99 -25.48 4.08 7.85
N VAL A 100 -26.69 3.51 7.87
CA VAL A 100 -26.86 2.09 8.20
C VAL A 100 -26.52 1.30 6.95
N SER A 101 -25.28 0.80 6.87
CA SER A 101 -24.82 0.01 5.75
C SER A 101 -24.91 -1.48 6.03
N SER A 102 -25.30 -2.27 5.02
CA SER A 102 -25.20 -3.74 5.08
C SER A 102 -23.76 -4.25 4.87
N ALA A 103 -22.83 -3.36 4.54
CA ALA A 103 -21.43 -3.71 4.32
C ALA A 103 -20.51 -2.75 5.06
N GLU A 104 -19.59 -3.30 5.84
CA GLU A 104 -18.43 -2.59 6.37
C GLU A 104 -17.17 -3.35 5.96
N PHE A 105 -16.16 -2.61 5.51
CA PHE A 105 -14.84 -3.14 5.23
C PHE A 105 -13.80 -2.21 5.82
N THR A 106 -12.79 -2.78 6.47
CA THR A 106 -11.73 -2.00 7.09
C THR A 106 -10.39 -2.30 6.45
N ALA A 107 -9.56 -1.28 6.27
CA ALA A 107 -8.15 -1.41 5.93
C ALA A 107 -7.31 -0.98 7.14
N HIS A 108 -6.40 -1.86 7.57
CA HIS A 108 -5.45 -1.56 8.62
C HIS A 108 -4.20 -0.95 7.98
N MET A 109 -4.09 0.37 8.05
CA MET A 109 -2.91 1.08 7.56
C MET A 109 -1.85 1.16 8.66
N ILE A 110 -0.66 0.67 8.35
CA ILE A 110 0.50 0.61 9.24
C ILE A 110 1.58 1.52 8.67
N ASN A 111 1.99 2.51 9.44
CA ASN A 111 3.06 3.43 9.06
C ASN A 111 4.42 2.73 9.22
N ILE A 112 5.06 2.43 8.09
CA ILE A 112 6.36 1.75 8.05
C ILE A 112 7.54 2.70 7.80
N ASN A 113 7.34 4.02 7.96
CA ASN A 113 8.45 4.96 7.95
C ASN A 113 9.39 4.72 9.14
N ALA A 114 10.66 5.08 8.99
CA ALA A 114 11.64 4.98 10.07
C ALA A 114 11.18 5.77 11.31
N GLY A 115 11.27 5.13 12.49
CA GLY A 115 10.82 5.69 13.75
C GLY A 115 9.34 5.45 14.08
N HIS A 116 8.60 4.76 13.20
CA HIS A 116 7.20 4.39 13.40
C HIS A 116 7.02 2.89 13.67
N SER A 117 5.86 2.50 14.21
CA SER A 117 5.40 1.10 14.38
C SER A 117 6.44 0.18 15.02
N ALA A 118 7.08 0.61 16.12
CA ALA A 118 8.22 -0.04 16.76
C ALA A 118 7.99 -1.54 17.01
N GLN A 119 6.82 -1.95 17.50
CA GLN A 119 6.52 -3.36 17.79
C GLN A 119 6.56 -4.26 16.56
N ILE A 120 6.13 -3.74 15.40
CA ILE A 120 6.17 -4.47 14.12
C ILE A 120 7.60 -4.53 13.61
N MET A 121 8.35 -3.42 13.72
CA MET A 121 9.75 -3.36 13.32
C MET A 121 10.64 -4.31 14.11
N GLU A 122 10.39 -4.46 15.40
CA GLU A 122 11.11 -5.45 16.26
C GLU A 122 10.83 -6.89 15.84
N ARG A 123 9.59 -7.19 15.42
CA ARG A 123 9.18 -8.54 15.02
C ARG A 123 9.53 -8.89 13.58
N CYS A 124 9.78 -7.89 12.75
CA CYS A 124 10.11 -8.05 11.34
C CYS A 124 11.38 -7.24 10.99
N PRO A 125 12.58 -7.78 11.28
CA PRO A 125 13.84 -7.09 11.01
C PRO A 125 13.99 -6.65 9.54
N LEU A 126 13.48 -7.43 8.60
CA LEU A 126 13.53 -7.09 7.18
C LEU A 126 12.72 -5.84 6.85
N LEU A 127 11.54 -5.69 7.45
CA LEU A 127 10.72 -4.48 7.28
C LEU A 127 11.39 -3.25 7.92
N HIS A 128 12.04 -3.44 9.07
CA HIS A 128 12.83 -2.40 9.71
C HIS A 128 14.00 -1.96 8.82
N GLN A 129 14.77 -2.89 8.27
CA GLN A 129 15.85 -2.58 7.34
C GLN A 129 15.34 -1.85 6.09
N TYR A 130 14.19 -2.26 5.54
CA TYR A 130 13.53 -1.55 4.44
C TYR A 130 13.19 -0.11 4.81
N SER A 131 12.64 0.13 6.01
CA SER A 131 12.32 1.49 6.46
C SER A 131 13.56 2.40 6.56
N LEU A 132 14.68 1.83 7.04
CA LEU A 132 15.97 2.55 7.11
C LEU A 132 16.54 2.86 5.72
N PHE A 133 16.45 1.89 4.79
CA PHE A 133 16.88 2.08 3.41
C PHE A 133 16.11 3.22 2.73
N VAL A 134 14.77 3.22 2.84
CA VAL A 134 13.94 4.29 2.26
C VAL A 134 14.23 5.65 2.91
N ALA A 135 14.45 5.69 4.22
CA ALA A 135 14.79 6.92 4.93
C ALA A 135 16.15 7.48 4.47
N ALA A 136 17.16 6.61 4.30
CA ALA A 136 18.48 7.02 3.80
C ALA A 136 18.41 7.59 2.38
N LEU A 137 17.67 6.92 1.47
CA LEU A 137 17.46 7.39 0.11
C LEU A 137 16.80 8.78 0.07
N ARG A 138 15.69 8.93 0.80
CA ARG A 138 14.96 10.21 0.88
C ARG A 138 15.82 11.34 1.43
N LYS A 139 16.64 11.05 2.42
CA LYS A 139 17.57 12.02 2.97
C LYS A 139 18.55 12.51 1.91
N LYS A 140 19.18 11.62 1.15
CA LYS A 140 20.14 12.01 0.10
C LYS A 140 19.48 12.84 -1.00
N ILE A 141 18.26 12.51 -1.39
CA ILE A 141 17.48 13.30 -2.36
C ILE A 141 17.18 14.69 -1.77
N SER A 142 16.78 14.79 -0.50
CA SER A 142 16.52 16.07 0.16
C SER A 142 17.77 16.92 0.36
N ASP A 143 18.93 16.28 0.48
CA ASP A 143 20.25 16.93 0.58
C ASP A 143 20.76 17.42 -0.79
N GLY A 144 19.99 17.18 -1.88
CA GLY A 144 20.23 17.74 -3.22
C GLY A 144 20.98 16.82 -4.19
N LEU A 145 21.16 15.54 -3.86
CA LEU A 145 21.73 14.59 -4.80
C LEU A 145 20.75 14.30 -5.96
N SER A 146 21.28 14.04 -7.15
CA SER A 146 20.47 13.50 -8.23
C SER A 146 19.85 12.16 -7.81
N LEU A 147 18.70 11.77 -8.39
CA LEU A 147 18.06 10.51 -8.06
C LEU A 147 19.00 9.33 -8.29
N GLY A 148 19.77 9.33 -9.39
CA GLY A 148 20.71 8.26 -9.70
C GLY A 148 21.84 8.16 -8.66
N ASP A 149 22.47 9.27 -8.32
CA ASP A 149 23.53 9.30 -7.31
C ASP A 149 23.00 8.92 -5.93
N ALA A 150 21.82 9.41 -5.55
CA ALA A 150 21.18 9.09 -4.28
C ALA A 150 20.90 7.58 -4.17
N ILE A 151 20.42 6.93 -5.22
CA ILE A 151 20.17 5.48 -5.25
C ILE A 151 21.49 4.71 -5.10
N GLU A 152 22.50 5.02 -5.92
CA GLU A 152 23.78 4.32 -5.93
C GLU A 152 24.52 4.44 -4.60
N GLU A 153 24.57 5.66 -4.03
CA GLU A 153 25.17 5.88 -2.71
C GLU A 153 24.38 5.21 -1.58
N THR A 154 23.04 5.21 -1.65
CA THR A 154 22.21 4.56 -0.63
C THR A 154 22.42 3.05 -0.64
N ILE A 155 22.43 2.42 -1.83
CA ILE A 155 22.67 0.98 -1.96
C ILE A 155 24.05 0.64 -1.39
N THR A 156 25.07 1.40 -1.73
CA THR A 156 26.44 1.16 -1.27
C THR A 156 26.55 1.28 0.26
N GLU A 157 26.03 2.38 0.82
CA GLU A 157 26.02 2.62 2.26
C GLU A 157 25.25 1.55 3.03
N CYS A 158 24.08 1.13 2.51
CA CYS A 158 23.26 0.10 3.16
C CYS A 158 23.93 -1.27 3.13
N ILE A 159 24.63 -1.62 2.05
CA ILE A 159 25.44 -2.84 1.98
C ILE A 159 26.56 -2.82 3.04
N GLU A 160 27.25 -1.68 3.21
CA GLU A 160 28.32 -1.52 4.21
C GLU A 160 27.80 -1.62 5.66
N LYS A 161 26.57 -1.16 5.90
CA LYS A 161 25.92 -1.18 7.20
C LYS A 161 25.09 -2.43 7.49
N ASP A 162 25.17 -3.43 6.63
CA ASP A 162 24.40 -4.68 6.71
C ASP A 162 22.86 -4.47 6.71
N ILE A 163 22.41 -3.41 6.03
CA ILE A 163 20.98 -3.10 5.83
C ILE A 163 20.55 -3.65 4.47
N LEU A 164 19.66 -4.66 4.46
CA LEU A 164 19.23 -5.38 3.25
C LEU A 164 20.41 -5.90 2.40
N ALA A 165 21.59 -6.09 2.97
CA ALA A 165 22.83 -6.24 2.26
C ALA A 165 22.81 -7.40 1.24
N ASP A 166 22.25 -8.56 1.61
CA ASP A 166 22.16 -9.72 0.72
C ASP A 166 21.26 -9.45 -0.48
N ILE A 167 20.08 -8.86 -0.23
CA ILE A 167 19.13 -8.48 -1.28
C ILE A 167 19.74 -7.44 -2.22
N LEU A 168 20.40 -6.42 -1.68
CA LEU A 168 21.00 -5.35 -2.46
C LEU A 168 22.21 -5.81 -3.26
N ARG A 169 22.97 -6.82 -2.78
CA ARG A 169 24.08 -7.42 -3.56
C ARG A 169 23.57 -8.29 -4.70
N GLU A 170 22.55 -9.10 -4.44
CA GLU A 170 22.01 -10.06 -5.41
C GLU A 170 21.15 -9.38 -6.48
N HIS A 171 20.35 -8.37 -6.09
CA HIS A 171 19.33 -7.75 -6.95
C HIS A 171 19.56 -6.24 -7.18
N ARG A 172 20.83 -5.78 -7.20
CA ARG A 172 21.17 -4.36 -7.32
C ARG A 172 20.48 -3.68 -8.51
N ALA A 173 20.54 -4.31 -9.68
CA ALA A 173 20.00 -3.73 -10.90
C ALA A 173 18.47 -3.63 -10.85
N GLU A 174 17.79 -4.68 -10.37
CA GLU A 174 16.33 -4.72 -10.23
C GLU A 174 15.84 -3.68 -9.23
N VAL A 175 16.53 -3.54 -8.08
CA VAL A 175 16.22 -2.53 -7.07
C VAL A 175 16.40 -1.12 -7.63
N THR A 176 17.49 -0.88 -8.35
CA THR A 176 17.75 0.40 -9.01
C THR A 176 16.65 0.75 -10.00
N ASP A 177 16.29 -0.17 -10.91
CA ASP A 177 15.21 0.02 -11.88
C ASP A 177 13.85 0.25 -11.24
N MET A 178 13.55 -0.48 -10.17
CA MET A 178 12.29 -0.32 -9.42
C MET A 178 12.21 1.07 -8.80
N LEU A 179 13.27 1.54 -8.16
CA LEU A 179 13.31 2.85 -7.52
C LEU A 179 13.18 3.99 -8.54
N PHE A 180 13.86 3.89 -9.68
CA PHE A 180 13.68 4.87 -10.76
C PHE A 180 12.23 4.95 -11.21
N LYS A 181 11.56 3.82 -11.44
CA LYS A 181 10.15 3.78 -11.85
C LYS A 181 9.21 4.34 -10.78
N GLU A 182 9.46 4.04 -9.50
CA GLU A 182 8.64 4.53 -8.40
C GLU A 182 8.73 6.06 -8.28
N TYR A 183 9.94 6.61 -8.33
CA TYR A 183 10.17 8.05 -8.21
C TYR A 183 9.73 8.82 -9.46
N ASP A 184 9.93 8.27 -10.65
CA ASP A 184 9.47 8.87 -11.91
C ASP A 184 7.93 8.92 -11.96
N SER A 185 7.26 7.84 -11.58
CA SER A 185 5.80 7.80 -11.45
C SER A 185 5.28 8.79 -10.41
N ALA A 186 5.97 8.94 -9.29
CA ALA A 186 5.58 9.90 -8.25
C ALA A 186 5.76 11.35 -8.72
N ALA A 187 6.82 11.64 -9.45
CA ALA A 187 7.08 12.96 -10.05
C ALA A 187 6.04 13.29 -11.12
N HIS A 188 5.70 12.33 -11.99
CA HIS A 188 4.66 12.50 -13.00
C HIS A 188 3.28 12.78 -12.37
N ILE A 189 2.86 11.99 -11.36
CA ILE A 189 1.59 12.21 -10.64
C ILE A 189 1.57 13.57 -9.94
N ALA A 190 2.70 14.03 -9.38
CA ALA A 190 2.80 15.34 -8.76
C ALA A 190 2.62 16.47 -9.80
N SER A 191 3.27 16.35 -10.96
CA SER A 191 3.17 17.30 -12.06
C SER A 191 1.73 17.36 -12.63
N GLU A 192 1.09 16.23 -12.87
CA GLU A 192 -0.31 16.16 -13.34
C GLU A 192 -1.30 16.81 -12.35
N LYS A 193 -1.05 16.64 -11.05
CA LYS A 193 -1.88 17.31 -10.03
C LYS A 193 -1.70 18.82 -10.02
N GLU A 194 -0.49 19.31 -10.22
CA GLU A 194 -0.18 20.75 -10.27
C GLU A 194 -0.85 21.38 -11.50
N ILE A 195 -0.72 20.76 -12.67
CA ILE A 195 -1.39 21.18 -13.90
C ILE A 195 -2.91 21.22 -13.73
N SER A 196 -3.51 20.14 -13.19
CA SER A 196 -4.96 20.08 -12.97
C SER A 196 -5.46 21.12 -11.96
N TYR A 197 -4.63 21.47 -10.96
CA TYR A 197 -4.95 22.53 -10.00
C TYR A 197 -4.91 23.90 -10.65
N GLU A 198 -3.90 24.18 -11.49
CA GLU A 198 -3.77 25.44 -12.23
C GLU A 198 -4.93 25.62 -13.23
N GLU A 199 -5.25 24.58 -14.02
CA GLU A 199 -6.39 24.59 -14.94
C GLU A 199 -7.72 24.84 -14.22
N GLY A 200 -7.96 24.13 -13.11
CA GLY A 200 -9.18 24.30 -12.30
C GLY A 200 -9.27 25.68 -11.66
N PHE A 201 -8.15 26.29 -11.26
CA PHE A 201 -8.10 27.65 -10.75
C PHE A 201 -8.40 28.70 -11.82
N GLU A 202 -7.81 28.55 -13.03
CA GLU A 202 -8.09 29.42 -14.16
C GLU A 202 -9.54 29.35 -14.63
N ASP A 203 -10.11 28.15 -14.69
CA ASP A 203 -11.53 27.97 -15.04
C ASP A 203 -12.47 28.56 -13.99
N GLY A 204 -12.12 28.45 -12.70
CA GLY A 204 -12.86 29.09 -11.63
C GLY A 204 -12.85 30.62 -11.72
N LEU A 205 -11.69 31.23 -12.07
CA LEU A 205 -11.60 32.67 -12.32
C LEU A 205 -12.45 33.12 -13.50
N ARG A 206 -12.39 32.41 -14.64
CA ARG A 206 -13.22 32.71 -15.82
C ARG A 206 -14.72 32.64 -15.56
N GLN A 207 -15.16 31.71 -14.70
CA GLN A 207 -16.57 31.60 -14.30
C GLN A 207 -17.00 32.70 -13.33
N ALA A 208 -16.09 33.23 -12.53
CA ALA A 208 -16.38 34.33 -11.58
C ALA A 208 -16.44 35.73 -12.27
N GLU A 209 -15.89 35.87 -13.48
CA GLU A 209 -15.90 37.09 -14.29
C GLU A 209 -17.13 37.20 -15.24
N GLN A 210 -17.98 36.19 -15.31
CA GLN A 210 -19.21 36.16 -16.09
C GLN A 210 -20.44 36.38 -15.20
#